data_21b5acda2147c1f9eefc975a5e4bc1d0
#
_entry.id   21b5acda2147c1f9eefc975a5e4bc1d0
#
_cell.length_a   1.000
_cell.length_b   1.000
_cell.length_c   1.000
_cell.angle_alpha   90.00
_cell.angle_beta   90.00
_cell.angle_gamma   90.00
#
_symmetry.space_group_name_H-M   'P 1'
#
loop_
_entity.id
_entity.type
_entity.pdbx_description
1 polymer ?
#
loop_
_entity_poly.entity_id
_entity_poly.type
_entity_poly.pdbx_seq_one_letter_code
_entity_poly.pdbx_strand_id
1 'polypeptide(L)'
;MSDELFEKVRRRSNLIPYLTHLGIELLECGEGWVTMKMAFRPEFLQPSVIHGGAVYSLADASAAHALLTLVASDEPIATVEQHINFLAGVACQDLYCEAKIIRFGRTLSYAEATVTSDSGMLVAKSGATLMRRRNLSSKSE
;
A
#
# COMPACT_ATOMS: atom_id res chain seq x y z
N MET A 1 15.92 1.98 -10.07
CA MET A 1 15.50 1.90 -8.67
C MET A 1 16.72 1.82 -7.77
N SER A 2 16.69 2.55 -6.67
CA SER A 2 17.78 2.55 -5.72
C SER A 2 17.64 1.38 -4.76
N ASP A 3 18.70 0.59 -4.59
CA ASP A 3 18.69 -0.51 -3.62
C ASP A 3 18.50 0.01 -2.20
N GLU A 4 19.07 1.17 -1.91
CA GLU A 4 18.93 1.82 -0.61
C GLU A 4 17.48 2.18 -0.31
N LEU A 5 16.79 2.73 -1.30
CA LEU A 5 15.40 3.12 -1.13
C LEU A 5 14.53 1.88 -0.92
N PHE A 6 14.76 0.86 -1.73
CA PHE A 6 14.01 -0.40 -1.59
C PHE A 6 14.20 -0.97 -0.19
N GLU A 7 15.43 -1.02 0.32
CA GLU A 7 15.69 -1.56 1.64
C GLU A 7 15.07 -0.73 2.74
N LYS A 8 15.06 0.59 2.57
CA LYS A 8 14.42 1.47 3.55
C LYS A 8 12.94 1.15 3.67
N VAL A 9 12.26 1.03 2.55
CA VAL A 9 10.81 0.77 2.54
C VAL A 9 10.54 -0.66 3.00
N ARG A 10 11.35 -1.62 2.55
CA ARG A 10 11.17 -3.02 2.93
C ARG A 10 11.31 -3.21 4.43
N ARG A 11 12.25 -2.53 5.06
CA ARG A 11 12.39 -2.62 6.52
C ARG A 11 11.15 -2.16 7.25
N ARG A 12 10.56 -1.04 6.80
CA ARG A 12 9.32 -0.55 7.40
C ARG A 12 8.20 -1.57 7.20
N SER A 13 8.12 -2.14 6.00
CA SER A 13 7.12 -3.14 5.68
C SER A 13 7.23 -4.36 6.59
N ASN A 14 8.45 -4.82 6.83
CA ASN A 14 8.69 -6.01 7.63
C ASN A 14 8.35 -5.84 9.11
N LEU A 15 8.18 -4.60 9.55
CA LEU A 15 7.79 -4.32 10.94
C LEU A 15 6.28 -4.32 11.14
N ILE A 16 5.51 -4.58 10.09
CA ILE A 16 4.04 -4.54 10.18
C ILE A 16 3.52 -5.98 10.16
N PRO A 17 3.14 -6.52 11.33
CA PRO A 17 2.68 -7.93 11.39
C PRO A 17 1.50 -8.23 10.49
N TYR A 18 0.59 -7.26 10.31
CA TYR A 18 -0.59 -7.44 9.49
C TYR A 18 -0.22 -7.77 8.03
N LEU A 19 0.79 -7.09 7.49
CA LEU A 19 1.21 -7.33 6.12
C LEU A 19 1.86 -8.69 5.97
N THR A 20 2.66 -9.09 6.95
CA THR A 20 3.25 -10.43 6.98
C THR A 20 2.15 -11.49 7.02
N HIS A 21 1.13 -11.25 7.85
CA HIS A 21 0.01 -12.18 7.98
C HIS A 21 -0.73 -12.36 6.65
N LEU A 22 -0.92 -11.28 5.90
CA LEU A 22 -1.62 -11.37 4.61
C LEU A 22 -0.69 -11.75 3.46
N GLY A 23 0.61 -11.79 3.69
CA GLY A 23 1.56 -12.10 2.64
C GLY A 23 1.74 -10.98 1.63
N ILE A 24 1.51 -9.74 2.07
CA ILE A 24 1.72 -8.57 1.21
C ILE A 24 3.19 -8.22 1.22
N GLU A 25 3.79 -8.10 0.05
CA GLU A 25 5.22 -7.82 -0.04
C GLU A 25 5.53 -6.75 -1.08
N LEU A 26 6.59 -6.02 -0.83
CA LEU A 26 7.08 -5.00 -1.74
C LEU A 26 7.84 -5.66 -2.88
N LEU A 27 7.49 -5.34 -4.13
CA LEU A 27 8.21 -5.86 -5.29
C LEU A 27 9.19 -4.85 -5.85
N GLU A 28 8.75 -3.60 -5.99
CA GLU A 28 9.63 -2.54 -6.48
C GLU A 28 9.13 -1.20 -5.97
N CYS A 29 10.02 -0.22 -6.01
CA CYS A 29 9.62 1.13 -5.65
C CYS A 29 10.59 2.14 -6.26
N GLY A 30 10.14 3.37 -6.31
CA GLY A 30 10.93 4.53 -6.65
C GLY A 30 10.38 5.69 -5.85
N GLU A 31 10.90 6.88 -6.07
CA GLU A 31 10.41 8.04 -5.32
C GLU A 31 8.96 8.32 -5.65
N GLY A 32 8.09 8.16 -4.67
CA GLY A 32 6.68 8.45 -4.79
C GLY A 32 5.83 7.31 -5.36
N TRP A 33 6.38 6.12 -5.54
CA TRP A 33 5.58 5.02 -6.05
C TRP A 33 6.10 3.67 -5.55
N VAL A 34 5.20 2.68 -5.52
CA VAL A 34 5.54 1.29 -5.18
C VAL A 34 4.70 0.34 -6.03
N THR A 35 5.21 -0.88 -6.17
CA THR A 35 4.41 -2.03 -6.60
C THR A 35 4.48 -3.07 -5.48
N MET A 36 3.31 -3.53 -5.03
CA MET A 36 3.20 -4.54 -4.00
C MET A 36 2.37 -5.72 -4.51
N LYS A 37 2.57 -6.88 -3.90
CA LYS A 37 1.90 -8.10 -4.30
C LYS A 37 1.27 -8.78 -3.11
N MET A 38 0.08 -9.34 -3.31
CA MET A 38 -0.55 -10.23 -2.34
C MET A 38 -0.86 -11.54 -3.03
N ALA A 39 -0.09 -12.59 -2.71
CA ALA A 39 -0.29 -13.89 -3.30
C ALA A 39 -1.62 -14.47 -2.86
N PHE A 40 -2.28 -15.19 -3.74
CA PHE A 40 -3.57 -15.78 -3.43
C PHE A 40 -3.47 -16.77 -2.29
N ARG A 41 -4.49 -16.76 -1.43
CA ARG A 41 -4.71 -17.76 -0.39
C ARG A 41 -6.20 -18.08 -0.34
N PRO A 42 -6.56 -19.36 -0.13
CA PRO A 42 -7.98 -19.73 -0.07
C PRO A 42 -8.75 -18.97 1.00
N GLU A 43 -8.10 -18.59 2.09
CA GLU A 43 -8.78 -17.86 3.18
C GLU A 43 -9.22 -16.46 2.77
N PHE A 44 -8.77 -15.96 1.60
CA PHE A 44 -9.23 -14.66 1.12
C PHE A 44 -10.58 -14.73 0.41
N LEU A 45 -11.10 -15.93 0.14
CA LEU A 45 -12.32 -16.07 -0.65
C LEU A 45 -13.59 -15.79 0.16
N GLN A 46 -14.61 -15.21 -0.52
CA GLN A 46 -15.91 -14.88 0.08
C GLN A 46 -17.02 -15.13 -0.93
N PRO A 47 -17.62 -16.29 -0.99
CA PRO A 47 -16.96 -17.60 -0.93
C PRO A 47 -16.23 -17.92 -2.23
N SER A 48 -16.58 -17.25 -3.34
CA SER A 48 -16.04 -17.59 -4.66
C SER A 48 -15.15 -16.50 -5.27
N VAL A 49 -15.09 -15.32 -4.66
CA VAL A 49 -14.22 -14.23 -5.09
C VAL A 49 -13.42 -13.73 -3.89
N ILE A 50 -12.30 -13.11 -4.16
CA ILE A 50 -11.47 -12.54 -3.09
C ILE A 50 -12.26 -11.44 -2.39
N HIS A 51 -12.30 -11.52 -1.07
CA HIS A 51 -13.03 -10.57 -0.23
C HIS A 51 -12.51 -9.15 -0.46
N GLY A 52 -13.45 -8.20 -0.55
CA GLY A 52 -13.08 -6.79 -0.73
C GLY A 52 -12.16 -6.27 0.35
N GLY A 53 -12.27 -6.78 1.58
CA GLY A 53 -11.38 -6.38 2.66
C GLY A 53 -9.92 -6.72 2.39
N ALA A 54 -9.65 -7.86 1.73
CA ALA A 54 -8.29 -8.22 1.36
C ALA A 54 -7.77 -7.27 0.27
N VAL A 55 -8.59 -6.99 -0.72
CA VAL A 55 -8.24 -6.04 -1.79
C VAL A 55 -7.97 -4.66 -1.19
N TYR A 56 -8.82 -4.24 -0.26
CA TYR A 56 -8.69 -2.97 0.42
C TYR A 56 -7.37 -2.89 1.19
N SER A 57 -7.00 -3.98 1.88
CA SER A 57 -5.75 -4.01 2.64
C SER A 57 -4.53 -3.84 1.74
N LEU A 58 -4.55 -4.48 0.57
CA LEU A 58 -3.46 -4.33 -0.38
C LEU A 58 -3.37 -2.89 -0.89
N ALA A 59 -4.50 -2.27 -1.20
CA ALA A 59 -4.53 -0.89 -1.67
C ALA A 59 -4.05 0.08 -0.59
N ASP A 60 -4.49 -0.13 0.65
CA ASP A 60 -4.09 0.71 1.77
C ASP A 60 -2.59 0.62 2.03
N ALA A 61 -2.08 -0.61 2.09
CA ALA A 61 -0.66 -0.82 2.31
C ALA A 61 0.17 -0.17 1.22
N SER A 62 -0.27 -0.31 -0.03
CA SER A 62 0.49 0.22 -1.16
C SER A 62 0.52 1.75 -1.14
N ALA A 63 -0.62 2.39 -0.86
CA ALA A 63 -0.66 3.85 -0.75
C ALA A 63 0.27 4.35 0.35
N ALA A 64 0.23 3.69 1.52
CA ALA A 64 1.10 4.06 2.64
C ALA A 64 2.57 3.87 2.27
N HIS A 65 2.91 2.78 1.60
CA HIS A 65 4.30 2.51 1.22
C HIS A 65 4.79 3.49 0.16
N ALA A 66 3.91 3.98 -0.72
CA ALA A 66 4.30 5.03 -1.65
C ALA A 66 4.74 6.28 -0.90
N LEU A 67 4.05 6.61 0.19
CA LEU A 67 4.47 7.75 1.02
C LEU A 67 5.79 7.45 1.74
N LEU A 68 5.99 6.21 2.18
CA LEU A 68 7.23 5.83 2.87
C LEU A 68 8.47 6.04 2.00
N THR A 69 8.32 6.06 0.68
CA THR A 69 9.47 6.32 -0.20
C THR A 69 9.95 7.76 -0.10
N LEU A 70 9.12 8.67 0.43
CA LEU A 70 9.40 10.11 0.42
C LEU A 70 9.70 10.69 1.79
N VAL A 71 9.54 9.90 2.85
CA VAL A 71 9.73 10.41 4.22
C VAL A 71 10.92 9.73 4.87
N ALA A 72 11.34 10.24 6.01
CA ALA A 72 12.44 9.64 6.76
C ALA A 72 12.08 8.23 7.22
N SER A 73 13.09 7.40 7.42
CA SER A 73 12.89 5.98 7.69
C SER A 73 12.11 5.71 8.96
N ASP A 74 12.06 6.64 9.88
CA ASP A 74 11.35 6.50 11.16
C ASP A 74 10.15 7.44 11.28
N GLU A 75 9.81 8.17 10.23
CA GLU A 75 8.72 9.14 10.32
C GLU A 75 7.38 8.40 10.39
N PRO A 76 6.56 8.66 11.43
CA PRO A 76 5.23 8.06 11.51
C PRO A 76 4.30 8.61 10.43
N ILE A 77 3.49 7.75 9.87
CA ILE A 77 2.46 8.14 8.91
C ILE A 77 1.17 7.43 9.28
N ALA A 78 0.05 7.95 8.80
CA ALA A 78 -1.25 7.35 9.06
C ALA A 78 -2.18 7.63 7.90
N THR A 79 -3.05 6.67 7.60
CA THR A 79 -4.11 6.86 6.62
C THR A 79 -5.23 7.65 7.30
N VAL A 80 -5.60 8.77 6.71
CA VAL A 80 -6.69 9.61 7.24
C VAL A 80 -8.00 9.16 6.65
N GLU A 81 -8.02 8.87 5.36
CA GLU A 81 -9.22 8.48 4.64
C GLU A 81 -8.79 7.65 3.45
N GLN A 82 -9.56 6.65 3.13
CA GLN A 82 -9.34 5.87 1.93
C GLN A 82 -10.70 5.49 1.36
N HIS A 83 -10.83 5.65 0.05
CA HIS A 83 -11.99 5.17 -0.67
C HIS A 83 -11.54 4.20 -1.73
N ILE A 84 -12.41 3.27 -2.11
CA ILE A 84 -12.07 2.25 -3.08
C ILE A 84 -13.31 1.91 -3.89
N ASN A 85 -13.10 1.65 -5.18
CA ASN A 85 -14.12 1.13 -6.07
C ASN A 85 -13.68 -0.25 -6.51
N PHE A 86 -14.50 -1.25 -6.21
CA PHE A 86 -14.27 -2.63 -6.62
C PHE A 86 -14.89 -2.79 -8.00
N LEU A 87 -14.07 -3.04 -9.00
CA LEU A 87 -14.50 -3.01 -10.40
C LEU A 87 -14.68 -4.38 -10.99
N ALA A 88 -13.99 -5.39 -10.47
CA ALA A 88 -14.12 -6.76 -10.94
C ALA A 88 -13.83 -7.73 -9.82
N GLY A 89 -14.58 -8.84 -9.77
CA GLY A 89 -14.31 -9.91 -8.84
C GLY A 89 -13.36 -10.91 -9.46
N VAL A 90 -12.39 -11.37 -8.67
CA VAL A 90 -11.47 -12.41 -9.11
C VAL A 90 -11.41 -13.48 -8.03
N ALA A 91 -11.08 -14.70 -8.42
CA ALA A 91 -11.03 -15.82 -7.49
C ALA A 91 -9.59 -16.20 -7.17
N CYS A 92 -9.06 -17.19 -7.85
CA CYS A 92 -7.79 -17.79 -7.48
C CYS A 92 -6.64 -17.14 -8.22
N GLN A 93 -6.43 -15.84 -8.01
CA GLN A 93 -5.36 -15.10 -8.67
C GLN A 93 -4.60 -14.28 -7.66
N ASP A 94 -3.29 -14.13 -7.89
CA ASP A 94 -2.50 -13.17 -7.13
C ASP A 94 -2.92 -11.76 -7.51
N LEU A 95 -2.80 -10.83 -6.59
CA LEU A 95 -3.14 -9.44 -6.82
C LEU A 95 -1.89 -8.58 -6.72
N TYR A 96 -1.84 -7.59 -7.56
CA TYR A 96 -0.75 -6.61 -7.60
C TYR A 96 -1.34 -5.22 -7.43
N CYS A 97 -0.62 -4.36 -6.75
CA CYS A 97 -1.07 -2.99 -6.59
C CYS A 97 0.06 -2.04 -6.89
N GLU A 98 -0.20 -1.13 -7.82
CA GLU A 98 0.69 -0.02 -8.05
C GLU A 98 0.09 1.21 -7.40
N ALA A 99 0.85 1.86 -6.53
CA ALA A 99 0.41 3.08 -5.86
C ALA A 99 1.41 4.18 -6.09
N LYS A 100 0.90 5.40 -6.22
CA LYS A 100 1.77 6.55 -6.42
C LYS A 100 1.23 7.77 -5.69
N ILE A 101 2.16 8.59 -5.22
CA ILE A 101 1.81 9.84 -4.57
C ILE A 101 1.48 10.85 -5.66
N ILE A 102 0.26 11.37 -5.60
CA ILE A 102 -0.21 12.40 -6.53
C ILE A 102 0.19 13.79 -6.03
N ARG A 103 0.10 13.98 -4.71
CA ARG A 103 0.51 15.22 -4.09
C ARG A 103 1.22 14.93 -2.77
N PHE A 104 2.46 15.39 -2.69
CA PHE A 104 3.25 15.23 -1.47
C PHE A 104 3.15 16.52 -0.67
N GLY A 105 2.36 16.48 0.40
CA GLY A 105 2.13 17.66 1.21
C GLY A 105 3.00 17.69 2.45
N ARG A 106 3.02 18.83 3.08
CA ARG A 106 3.78 19.02 4.31
C ARG A 106 3.19 18.22 5.46
N THR A 107 1.88 18.13 5.52
CA THR A 107 1.16 17.39 6.55
C THR A 107 0.31 16.29 5.91
N LEU A 108 -0.40 16.63 4.83
CA LEU A 108 -1.28 15.69 4.16
C LEU A 108 -0.79 15.44 2.74
N SER A 109 -0.85 14.19 2.34
CA SER A 109 -0.51 13.75 0.99
C SER A 109 -1.64 12.95 0.41
N TYR A 110 -1.73 12.90 -0.90
CA TYR A 110 -2.76 12.12 -1.59
C TYR A 110 -2.11 11.09 -2.49
N ALA A 111 -2.59 9.86 -2.41
CA ALA A 111 -2.07 8.74 -3.20
C ALA A 111 -3.20 8.08 -3.97
N GLU A 112 -2.87 7.51 -5.11
CA GLU A 112 -3.79 6.66 -5.86
C GLU A 112 -3.20 5.28 -5.99
N ALA A 113 -4.06 4.27 -5.97
CA ALA A 113 -3.65 2.88 -6.07
C ALA A 113 -4.53 2.15 -7.09
N THR A 114 -3.90 1.27 -7.85
CA THR A 114 -4.58 0.46 -8.86
C THR A 114 -4.27 -0.99 -8.58
N VAL A 115 -5.31 -1.80 -8.38
CA VAL A 115 -5.15 -3.23 -8.11
C VAL A 115 -5.49 -4.00 -9.37
N THR A 116 -4.57 -4.88 -9.78
CA THR A 116 -4.77 -5.75 -10.95
C THR A 116 -4.50 -7.19 -10.54
N SER A 117 -5.06 -8.12 -11.31
CA SER A 117 -4.83 -9.55 -11.09
C SER A 117 -3.70 -10.05 -11.97
N ASP A 118 -3.30 -11.33 -11.76
CA ASP A 118 -2.32 -12.01 -12.60
C ASP A 118 -2.59 -11.87 -14.09
N SER A 119 -3.87 -11.94 -14.45
CA SER A 119 -4.25 -11.90 -15.88
C SER A 119 -4.33 -10.48 -16.40
N GLY A 120 -4.02 -9.48 -15.55
CA GLY A 120 -4.05 -8.09 -15.96
C GLY A 120 -5.42 -7.44 -15.85
N MET A 121 -6.39 -8.11 -15.21
CA MET A 121 -7.72 -7.54 -15.03
C MET A 121 -7.67 -6.43 -14.00
N LEU A 122 -8.33 -5.31 -14.29
CA LEU A 122 -8.44 -4.21 -13.34
C LEU A 122 -9.45 -4.60 -12.27
N VAL A 123 -8.97 -4.75 -11.03
CA VAL A 123 -9.80 -5.24 -9.92
C VAL A 123 -10.37 -4.09 -9.12
N ALA A 124 -9.57 -3.07 -8.85
CA ALA A 124 -10.01 -1.95 -8.01
C ALA A 124 -9.17 -0.72 -8.25
N LYS A 125 -9.79 0.45 -7.98
CA LYS A 125 -9.11 1.74 -7.95
C LYS A 125 -9.38 2.37 -6.61
N SER A 126 -8.34 3.00 -6.05
CA SER A 126 -8.42 3.56 -4.70
C SER A 126 -7.72 4.90 -4.65
N GLY A 127 -8.21 5.76 -3.77
CA GLY A 127 -7.53 6.99 -3.42
C GLY A 127 -7.42 7.09 -1.91
N ALA A 128 -6.36 7.69 -1.43
CA ALA A 128 -6.13 7.79 0.01
C ALA A 128 -5.49 9.12 0.37
N THR A 129 -5.99 9.71 1.46
CA THR A 129 -5.34 10.85 2.10
C THR A 129 -4.52 10.31 3.25
N LEU A 130 -3.25 10.66 3.27
CA LEU A 130 -2.30 10.17 4.25
C LEU A 130 -1.73 11.36 5.02
N MET A 131 -1.54 11.17 6.31
CA MET A 131 -0.95 12.20 7.16
C MET A 131 0.47 11.81 7.53
N ARG A 132 1.37 12.76 7.42
CA ARG A 132 2.71 12.58 7.95
C ARG A 132 2.77 13.23 9.31
N ARG A 133 3.41 12.52 10.21
CA ARG A 133 3.67 13.09 11.54
C ARG A 133 5.17 13.29 11.64
N ARG A 134 5.64 14.35 11.01
CA ARG A 134 7.06 14.64 11.09
C ARG A 134 7.50 14.52 12.52
N ASN A 135 8.73 14.12 12.72
CA ASN A 135 9.21 13.88 14.06
C ASN A 135 9.20 15.16 14.88
N LEU A 136 8.14 15.32 15.66
CA LEU A 136 7.97 16.48 16.53
C LEU A 136 8.19 16.13 17.98
N SER A 137 8.46 14.88 18.28
CA SER A 137 8.53 14.45 19.66
C SER A 137 9.60 15.18 20.44
N SER A 138 10.70 15.52 19.78
CA SER A 138 11.77 16.25 20.45
C SER A 138 11.39 17.67 20.77
N LYS A 139 10.30 18.16 20.23
CA LYS A 139 9.86 19.53 20.44
C LYS A 139 8.65 19.63 21.31
N SER A 140 7.86 18.62 21.34
CA SER A 140 6.57 18.68 22.02
C SER A 140 6.73 18.63 23.51
N GLU A 141 7.88 18.25 23.93
CA GLU A 141 8.10 18.24 25.36
C GLU A 141 8.96 19.36 25.80
#